data_234e07c47483ac2a1a33c4fb49337132
#
_entry.id   234e07c47483ac2a1a33c4fb49337132
#
_cell.length_a   1.000
_cell.length_b   1.000
_cell.length_c   1.000
_cell.angle_alpha   90.00
_cell.angle_beta   90.00
_cell.angle_gamma   90.00
#
_symmetry.space_group_name_H-M   'P 1'
#
loop_
_entity.id
_entity.type
_entity.pdbx_description
1 polymer ?
#
loop_
_entity_poly.entity_id
_entity_poly.type
_entity_poly.pdbx_seq_one_letter_code
_entity_poly.pdbx_strand_id
1 'polypeptide(L)'
;MQRWALVVRRADRRRGRYRWLFVLPAVAVLGVAAKVVSSDPVGYGVPFWPFADVGDHVESRVMDEVTTAARDLGRLDAVPGAVAGEDGVEVLESRVVAGQVWMRVRLRVPDGVRCRAVGVLRDAGVQVTSRRVEC
;
A
#
# COMPACT_ATOMS: atom_id res chain seq x y z
N MET A 1 28.81 61.05 -28.70
CA MET A 1 27.87 59.99 -29.20
C MET A 1 28.28 58.65 -28.61
N GLN A 2 27.57 58.20 -27.56
CA GLN A 2 27.82 56.90 -26.95
C GLN A 2 26.99 55.81 -27.68
N ARG A 3 27.67 54.85 -28.33
CA ARG A 3 27.06 53.70 -28.96
C ARG A 3 26.82 52.62 -27.86
N TRP A 4 25.59 52.43 -27.48
CA TRP A 4 25.19 51.29 -26.65
C TRP A 4 25.18 50.05 -27.51
N ALA A 5 26.14 49.14 -27.32
CA ALA A 5 26.13 47.83 -27.94
C ALA A 5 25.21 46.90 -27.10
N LEU A 6 24.06 46.58 -27.64
CA LEU A 6 23.20 45.56 -27.10
C LEU A 6 23.87 44.17 -27.27
N VAL A 7 24.49 43.68 -26.20
CA VAL A 7 24.99 42.32 -26.15
C VAL A 7 23.79 41.38 -25.94
N VAL A 8 23.24 40.88 -27.03
CA VAL A 8 22.25 39.82 -26.99
C VAL A 8 22.98 38.54 -26.55
N ARG A 9 22.88 38.22 -25.25
CA ARG A 9 23.31 36.92 -24.74
C ARG A 9 22.44 35.87 -25.41
N ARG A 10 22.99 35.17 -26.39
CA ARG A 10 22.40 33.93 -26.91
C ARG A 10 22.25 32.93 -25.74
N ALA A 11 21.05 32.81 -25.24
CA ALA A 11 20.71 31.77 -24.24
C ALA A 11 21.15 30.43 -24.81
N ASP A 12 22.03 29.78 -24.09
CA ASP A 12 22.69 28.56 -24.49
C ASP A 12 21.64 27.40 -24.61
N ARG A 13 21.18 27.16 -25.85
CA ARG A 13 20.22 26.09 -26.19
C ARG A 13 20.74 24.70 -25.81
N ARG A 14 21.98 24.53 -25.44
CA ARG A 14 22.56 23.24 -25.06
C ARG A 14 22.13 22.77 -23.68
N ARG A 15 21.78 23.67 -22.72
CA ARG A 15 21.32 23.28 -21.38
C ARG A 15 19.97 22.58 -21.39
N GLY A 16 19.13 22.74 -22.39
CA GLY A 16 17.82 22.09 -22.50
C GLY A 16 17.91 20.58 -22.75
N ARG A 17 18.89 20.11 -23.53
CA ARG A 17 19.01 18.68 -23.90
C ARG A 17 19.41 17.78 -22.75
N TYR A 18 20.25 18.25 -21.82
CA TYR A 18 20.66 17.46 -20.66
C TYR A 18 19.55 17.30 -19.60
N ARG A 19 18.61 18.24 -19.54
CA ARG A 19 17.46 18.14 -18.61
C ARG A 19 16.54 16.96 -18.95
N TRP A 20 16.35 16.68 -20.23
CA TRP A 20 15.54 15.54 -20.68
C TRP A 20 16.17 14.17 -20.34
N LEU A 21 17.49 14.09 -20.30
CA LEU A 21 18.21 12.88 -19.92
C LEU A 21 17.95 12.47 -18.45
N PHE A 22 17.60 13.41 -17.58
CA PHE A 22 17.24 13.13 -16.19
C PHE A 22 15.72 13.05 -15.99
N VAL A 23 14.94 13.75 -16.77
CA VAL A 23 13.46 13.73 -16.67
C VAL A 23 12.90 12.40 -17.13
N LEU A 24 13.37 11.83 -18.23
CA LEU A 24 12.87 10.55 -18.74
C LEU A 24 13.05 9.39 -17.74
N PRO A 25 14.24 9.14 -17.17
CA PRO A 25 14.38 8.09 -16.16
C PRO A 25 13.60 8.39 -14.89
N ALA A 26 13.48 9.66 -14.47
CA ALA A 26 12.67 10.00 -13.31
C ALA A 26 11.18 9.69 -13.52
N VAL A 27 10.64 10.05 -14.69
CA VAL A 27 9.25 9.71 -15.06
C VAL A 27 9.04 8.20 -15.15
N ALA A 28 10.01 7.46 -15.71
CA ALA A 28 9.96 6.00 -15.77
C ALA A 28 9.93 5.37 -14.36
N VAL A 29 10.79 5.82 -13.45
CA VAL A 29 10.82 5.36 -12.06
C VAL A 29 9.51 5.67 -11.34
N LEU A 30 8.96 6.87 -11.49
CA LEU A 30 7.67 7.25 -10.92
C LEU A 30 6.53 6.39 -11.49
N GLY A 31 6.54 6.10 -12.78
CA GLY A 31 5.56 5.24 -13.42
C GLY A 31 5.61 3.81 -12.89
N VAL A 32 6.80 3.25 -12.71
CA VAL A 32 6.99 1.92 -12.12
C VAL A 32 6.54 1.92 -10.67
N ALA A 33 6.93 2.91 -9.86
CA ALA A 33 6.52 3.03 -8.47
C ALA A 33 4.99 3.14 -8.34
N ALA A 34 4.35 3.97 -9.15
CA ALA A 34 2.90 4.09 -9.20
C ALA A 34 2.22 2.75 -9.57
N LYS A 35 2.76 2.03 -10.54
CA LYS A 35 2.25 0.70 -10.93
C LYS A 35 2.36 -0.31 -9.79
N VAL A 36 3.50 -0.35 -9.09
CA VAL A 36 3.74 -1.24 -7.96
C VAL A 36 2.77 -0.93 -6.82
N VAL A 37 2.65 0.34 -6.42
CA VAL A 37 1.72 0.75 -5.35
C VAL A 37 0.27 0.45 -5.72
N SER A 38 -0.14 0.66 -6.99
CA SER A 38 -1.49 0.36 -7.46
C SER A 38 -1.82 -1.14 -7.47
N SER A 39 -0.83 -2.02 -7.38
CA SER A 39 -1.08 -3.47 -7.29
C SER A 39 -1.60 -3.92 -5.93
N ASP A 40 -1.21 -3.26 -4.85
CA ASP A 40 -1.68 -3.52 -3.48
C ASP A 40 -1.59 -2.26 -2.61
N PRO A 41 -2.47 -1.24 -2.82
CA PRO A 41 -2.41 0.02 -2.07
C PRO A 41 -2.52 -0.19 -0.55
N VAL A 42 -3.34 -1.15 -0.13
CA VAL A 42 -3.56 -1.48 1.29
C VAL A 42 -2.31 -2.10 1.91
N GLY A 43 -1.65 -3.02 1.20
CA GLY A 43 -0.40 -3.63 1.65
C GLY A 43 0.76 -2.63 1.80
N TYR A 44 0.75 -1.58 0.97
CA TYR A 44 1.72 -0.47 1.08
C TYR A 44 1.31 0.62 2.08
N GLY A 45 0.16 0.48 2.77
CA GLY A 45 -0.30 1.43 3.78
C GLY A 45 -0.83 2.76 3.20
N VAL A 46 -1.26 2.76 1.96
CA VAL A 46 -1.83 3.94 1.26
C VAL A 46 -3.23 3.65 0.71
N PRO A 47 -4.21 3.32 1.58
CA PRO A 47 -5.56 2.95 1.16
C PRO A 47 -6.32 4.07 0.45
N PHE A 48 -5.87 5.32 0.60
CA PHE A 48 -6.41 6.51 -0.07
C PHE A 48 -5.69 6.82 -1.40
N TRP A 49 -4.94 5.87 -1.94
CA TRP A 49 -4.29 6.02 -3.24
C TRP A 49 -5.32 6.38 -4.33
N PRO A 50 -5.04 7.39 -5.19
CA PRO A 50 -6.03 7.89 -6.15
C PRO A 50 -6.48 6.86 -7.20
N PHE A 51 -5.75 5.75 -7.33
CA PHE A 51 -6.08 4.64 -8.23
C PHE A 51 -6.58 3.40 -7.47
N ALA A 52 -6.87 3.54 -6.15
CA ALA A 52 -7.49 2.49 -5.36
C ALA A 52 -8.93 2.26 -5.82
N ASP A 53 -9.32 1.01 -5.95
CA ASP A 53 -10.67 0.63 -6.33
C ASP A 53 -11.58 0.39 -5.10
N VAL A 54 -12.85 0.05 -5.36
CA VAL A 54 -13.81 -0.22 -4.28
C VAL A 54 -13.40 -1.43 -3.45
N GLY A 55 -12.78 -2.44 -4.07
CA GLY A 55 -12.24 -3.60 -3.37
C GLY A 55 -11.11 -3.24 -2.42
N ASP A 56 -10.23 -2.30 -2.80
CA ASP A 56 -9.16 -1.81 -1.93
C ASP A 56 -9.72 -1.12 -0.67
N HIS A 57 -10.82 -0.39 -0.80
CA HIS A 57 -11.49 0.22 0.35
C HIS A 57 -12.11 -0.82 1.29
N VAL A 58 -12.69 -1.90 0.76
CA VAL A 58 -13.18 -3.02 1.57
C VAL A 58 -12.02 -3.70 2.30
N GLU A 59 -10.94 -3.99 1.60
CA GLU A 59 -9.72 -4.57 2.20
C GLU A 59 -9.17 -3.67 3.32
N SER A 60 -9.10 -2.36 3.10
CA SER A 60 -8.64 -1.39 4.12
C SER A 60 -9.51 -1.43 5.37
N ARG A 61 -10.83 -1.46 5.22
CA ARG A 61 -11.76 -1.55 6.36
C ARG A 61 -11.50 -2.80 7.19
N VAL A 62 -11.37 -3.96 6.54
CA VAL A 62 -11.09 -5.22 7.24
C VAL A 62 -9.73 -5.16 7.94
N MET A 63 -8.71 -4.53 7.36
CA MET A 63 -7.41 -4.36 8.02
C MET A 63 -7.50 -3.45 9.25
N ASP A 64 -8.34 -2.41 9.21
CA ASP A 64 -8.61 -1.56 10.37
C ASP A 64 -9.29 -2.35 11.50
N GLU A 65 -10.24 -3.22 11.16
CA GLU A 65 -10.91 -4.11 12.12
C GLU A 65 -9.94 -5.14 12.72
N VAL A 66 -9.07 -5.75 11.91
CA VAL A 66 -7.99 -6.62 12.41
C VAL A 66 -7.09 -5.87 13.39
N THR A 67 -6.73 -4.64 13.08
CA THR A 67 -5.87 -3.80 13.92
C THR A 67 -6.58 -3.47 15.25
N THR A 68 -7.85 -3.13 15.19
CA THR A 68 -8.68 -2.85 16.37
C THR A 68 -8.81 -4.10 17.23
N ALA A 69 -9.20 -5.24 16.65
CA ALA A 69 -9.30 -6.50 17.36
C ALA A 69 -7.98 -6.90 18.04
N ALA A 70 -6.85 -6.72 17.33
CA ALA A 70 -5.54 -7.03 17.87
C ALA A 70 -5.14 -6.13 19.07
N ARG A 71 -5.63 -4.89 19.10
CA ARG A 71 -5.41 -3.96 20.23
C ARG A 71 -6.34 -4.26 21.40
N ASP A 72 -7.60 -4.48 21.12
CA ASP A 72 -8.66 -4.52 22.16
C ASP A 72 -8.73 -5.87 22.88
N LEU A 73 -8.54 -6.98 22.14
CA LEU A 73 -8.69 -8.33 22.73
C LEU A 73 -7.60 -8.71 23.73
N GLY A 74 -6.47 -8.02 23.77
CA GLY A 74 -5.36 -8.34 24.66
C GLY A 74 -4.69 -9.70 24.43
N ARG A 75 -5.32 -10.57 23.63
CA ARG A 75 -4.92 -11.94 23.31
C ARG A 75 -4.88 -12.12 21.80
N LEU A 76 -3.71 -12.46 21.27
CA LEU A 76 -3.52 -12.62 19.83
C LEU A 76 -4.20 -13.88 19.26
N ASP A 77 -4.34 -14.93 20.05
CA ASP A 77 -5.01 -16.18 19.68
C ASP A 77 -6.51 -16.01 19.40
N ALA A 78 -7.13 -14.96 19.93
CA ALA A 78 -8.53 -14.63 19.68
C ALA A 78 -8.77 -13.81 18.39
N VAL A 79 -7.73 -13.20 17.83
CA VAL A 79 -7.83 -12.33 16.65
C VAL A 79 -8.42 -13.04 15.43
N PRO A 80 -7.99 -14.26 15.05
CA PRO A 80 -8.59 -14.97 13.91
C PRO A 80 -10.09 -15.22 14.08
N GLY A 81 -10.54 -15.56 15.29
CA GLY A 81 -11.96 -15.78 15.60
C GLY A 81 -12.79 -14.49 15.49
N ALA A 82 -12.25 -13.36 15.96
CA ALA A 82 -12.91 -12.07 15.84
C ALA A 82 -13.04 -11.64 14.37
N VAL A 83 -11.99 -11.80 13.60
CA VAL A 83 -11.96 -11.45 12.17
C VAL A 83 -12.90 -12.34 11.34
N ALA A 84 -13.00 -13.64 11.69
CA ALA A 84 -13.94 -14.56 11.04
C ALA A 84 -15.42 -14.24 11.31
N GLY A 85 -15.70 -13.43 12.32
CA GLY A 85 -17.06 -12.96 12.63
C GLY A 85 -17.52 -11.80 11.75
N GLU A 86 -16.62 -11.17 11.01
CA GLU A 86 -16.93 -10.04 10.15
C GLU A 86 -17.64 -10.48 8.86
N ASP A 87 -18.61 -9.68 8.41
CA ASP A 87 -19.37 -9.98 7.21
C ASP A 87 -18.48 -9.93 5.95
N GLY A 88 -18.56 -11.00 5.16
CA GLY A 88 -17.78 -11.15 3.94
C GLY A 88 -16.30 -11.52 4.15
N VAL A 89 -15.92 -11.88 5.38
CA VAL A 89 -14.56 -12.32 5.73
C VAL A 89 -14.57 -13.80 6.09
N GLU A 90 -13.64 -14.54 5.51
CA GLU A 90 -13.42 -15.96 5.82
C GLU A 90 -11.95 -16.19 6.16
N VAL A 91 -11.65 -16.73 7.32
CA VAL A 91 -10.30 -17.13 7.70
C VAL A 91 -10.02 -18.53 7.18
N LEU A 92 -9.16 -18.65 6.18
CA LEU A 92 -8.83 -19.93 5.53
C LEU A 92 -7.81 -20.72 6.34
N GLU A 93 -6.85 -20.04 6.92
CA GLU A 93 -5.75 -20.61 7.68
C GLU A 93 -5.31 -19.63 8.75
N SER A 94 -4.98 -20.11 9.93
CA SER A 94 -4.36 -19.32 10.99
C SER A 94 -3.31 -20.10 11.73
N ARG A 95 -2.24 -19.43 12.12
CA ARG A 95 -1.19 -19.97 13.00
C ARG A 95 -0.90 -18.96 14.09
N VAL A 96 -0.88 -19.45 15.31
CA VAL A 96 -0.50 -18.68 16.49
C VAL A 96 0.83 -19.21 16.98
N VAL A 97 1.83 -18.35 17.02
CA VAL A 97 3.14 -18.63 17.60
C VAL A 97 3.41 -17.55 18.63
N ALA A 98 4.21 -17.80 19.65
CA ALA A 98 4.45 -16.87 20.74
C ALA A 98 4.67 -15.42 20.27
N GLY A 99 3.73 -14.53 20.60
CA GLY A 99 3.77 -13.11 20.24
C GLY A 99 3.39 -12.77 18.80
N GLN A 100 3.02 -13.75 17.97
CA GLN A 100 2.65 -13.56 16.58
C GLN A 100 1.41 -14.36 16.19
N VAL A 101 0.58 -13.77 15.34
CA VAL A 101 -0.48 -14.47 14.61
C VAL A 101 -0.26 -14.26 13.12
N TRP A 102 -0.30 -15.33 12.39
CA TRP A 102 -0.37 -15.29 10.94
C TRP A 102 -1.69 -15.92 10.50
N MET A 103 -2.37 -15.27 9.56
CA MET A 103 -3.61 -15.78 8.99
C MET A 103 -3.72 -15.47 7.50
N ARG A 104 -4.41 -16.35 6.77
CA ARG A 104 -4.84 -16.11 5.41
C ARG A 104 -6.34 -15.88 5.44
N VAL A 105 -6.76 -14.73 4.95
CA VAL A 105 -8.17 -14.33 4.91
C VAL A 105 -8.65 -14.22 3.47
N ARG A 106 -9.87 -14.67 3.23
CA ARG A 106 -10.63 -14.48 2.00
C ARG A 106 -11.64 -13.38 2.22
N LEU A 107 -11.65 -12.40 1.37
CA LEU A 107 -12.53 -11.23 1.43
C LEU A 107 -13.47 -11.23 0.24
N ARG A 108 -14.76 -11.09 0.51
CA ARG A 108 -15.75 -10.83 -0.54
C ARG A 108 -15.76 -9.34 -0.85
N VAL A 109 -15.38 -8.99 -2.07
CA VAL A 109 -15.34 -7.62 -2.58
C VAL A 109 -16.32 -7.48 -3.74
N PRO A 110 -16.75 -6.25 -4.10
CA PRO A 110 -17.76 -6.05 -5.15
C PRO A 110 -17.39 -6.65 -6.51
N ASP A 111 -16.10 -6.70 -6.83
CA ASP A 111 -15.55 -7.23 -8.07
C ASP A 111 -15.15 -8.72 -7.98
N GLY A 112 -15.44 -9.40 -6.86
CA GLY A 112 -15.20 -10.84 -6.70
C GLY A 112 -14.70 -11.24 -5.33
N VAL A 113 -13.61 -12.00 -5.31
CA VAL A 113 -12.98 -12.53 -4.10
C VAL A 113 -11.50 -12.18 -4.12
N ARG A 114 -10.98 -11.73 -2.98
CA ARG A 114 -9.56 -11.44 -2.80
C ARG A 114 -9.02 -12.14 -1.57
N CYS A 115 -7.78 -12.58 -1.63
CA CYS A 115 -7.10 -13.20 -0.50
C CYS A 115 -5.92 -12.35 -0.02
N ARG A 116 -5.77 -12.30 1.31
CA ARG A 116 -4.65 -11.61 1.96
C ARG A 116 -3.98 -12.50 2.98
N ALA A 117 -2.66 -12.43 3.02
CA ALA A 117 -1.88 -12.94 4.14
C ALA A 117 -1.69 -11.79 5.14
N VAL A 118 -2.11 -12.00 6.37
CA VAL A 118 -2.08 -11.00 7.44
C VAL A 118 -1.20 -11.53 8.57
N GLY A 119 -0.25 -10.72 8.98
CA GLY A 119 0.60 -10.96 10.15
C GLY A 119 0.30 -9.94 11.24
N VAL A 120 0.09 -10.40 12.45
CA VAL A 120 -0.06 -9.56 13.64
C VAL A 120 1.08 -9.89 14.60
N LEU A 121 1.88 -8.90 14.93
CA LEU A 121 2.98 -8.98 15.88
C LEU A 121 2.69 -8.09 17.07
N ARG A 122 2.91 -8.61 18.27
CA ARG A 122 2.88 -7.85 19.50
C ARG A 122 4.25 -7.91 20.19
N ASP A 123 4.96 -6.82 20.08
CA ASP A 123 6.26 -6.61 20.76
C ASP A 123 6.13 -5.34 21.64
N ALA A 124 6.72 -4.23 21.27
CA ALA A 124 6.53 -2.93 21.94
C ALA A 124 5.16 -2.29 21.68
N GLY A 125 4.37 -2.86 20.77
CA GLY A 125 3.02 -2.45 20.37
C GLY A 125 2.42 -3.46 19.40
N VAL A 126 1.21 -3.19 18.91
CA VAL A 126 0.58 -4.02 17.88
C VAL A 126 1.00 -3.54 16.50
N GLN A 127 1.64 -4.41 15.74
CA GLN A 127 1.98 -4.19 14.35
C GLN A 127 1.20 -5.16 13.50
N VAL A 128 0.49 -4.64 12.49
CA VAL A 128 -0.26 -5.43 11.51
C VAL A 128 0.38 -5.23 10.15
N THR A 129 0.74 -6.32 9.53
CA THR A 129 1.25 -6.36 8.16
C THR A 129 0.32 -7.17 7.29
N SER A 130 0.13 -6.78 6.05
CA SER A 130 -0.67 -7.55 5.13
C SER A 130 -0.14 -7.46 3.72
N ARG A 131 -0.37 -8.49 2.94
CA ARG A 131 -0.09 -8.51 1.50
C ARG A 131 -1.18 -9.29 0.77
N ARG A 132 -1.49 -8.86 -0.45
CA ARG A 132 -2.38 -9.62 -1.33
C ARG A 132 -1.70 -10.92 -1.76
N VAL A 133 -2.44 -12.02 -1.75
CA VAL A 133 -1.98 -13.34 -2.17
C VAL A 133 -3.03 -13.98 -3.07
N GLU A 134 -2.63 -14.99 -3.81
CA GLU A 134 -3.58 -15.80 -4.56
C GLU A 134 -4.50 -16.58 -3.61
N CYS A 135 -5.78 -16.67 -3.95
CA CYS A 135 -6.74 -17.52 -3.26
C CYS A 135 -6.50 -18.98 -3.63
#